data_6a5cf960f99897a79266693a02f937d7
#
_entry.id   6a5cf960f99897a79266693a02f937d7
#
_cell.length_a   1.000
_cell.length_b   1.000
_cell.length_c   1.000
_cell.angle_alpha   90.00
_cell.angle_beta   90.00
_cell.angle_gamma   90.00
#
_symmetry.space_group_name_H-M   'P 1'
#
loop_
_entity.id
_entity.type
_entity.pdbx_description
1 polymer ?
#
loop_
_entity_poly.entity_id
_entity_poly.type
_entity_poly.pdbx_seq_one_letter_code
_entity_poly.pdbx_strand_id
1 'polypeptide(L)'
;MNKQIKKIVFLVAATSIISLSLSQVSIAVPKGFKTPSGNIFCELIEGSDANTNSLRCEIASSLKPKPPQPYPGYCEFDWGRGFLLPGQSKPEILCISDTVADPNKSILGYGQTWKNGGFKCISQKTGLTCTNSNNIGFFMSREKWRVLGIAVET
;
A
#
# COMPACT_ATOMS: atom_id res chain seq x y z
N MET A 1 -80.19 36.15 17.65
CA MET A 1 -79.23 35.00 17.87
C MET A 1 -78.20 35.02 16.77
N ASN A 2 -77.03 35.64 16.99
CA ASN A 2 -75.93 35.71 16.02
C ASN A 2 -74.77 34.87 16.52
N LYS A 3 -74.58 33.75 15.86
CA LYS A 3 -73.40 32.92 16.07
C LYS A 3 -72.20 33.45 15.25
N GLN A 4 -71.27 34.07 15.92
CA GLN A 4 -69.98 34.45 15.37
C GLN A 4 -69.11 33.22 15.21
N ILE A 5 -68.81 32.84 13.97
CA ILE A 5 -67.86 31.75 13.69
C ILE A 5 -66.45 32.38 13.61
N LYS A 6 -65.62 32.10 14.62
CA LYS A 6 -64.23 32.49 14.66
C LYS A 6 -63.44 31.57 13.69
N LYS A 7 -62.93 32.12 12.58
CA LYS A 7 -61.99 31.46 11.69
C LYS A 7 -60.62 31.44 12.36
N ILE A 8 -60.17 30.24 12.75
CA ILE A 8 -58.81 30.01 13.23
C ILE A 8 -57.93 29.82 11.97
N VAL A 9 -57.05 30.80 11.73
CA VAL A 9 -56.04 30.73 10.67
C VAL A 9 -54.83 29.95 11.26
N PHE A 10 -54.60 28.72 10.78
CA PHE A 10 -53.40 27.99 11.09
C PHE A 10 -52.26 28.51 10.18
N LEU A 11 -51.31 29.22 10.77
CA LEU A 11 -50.05 29.53 10.13
C LEU A 11 -49.18 28.28 10.15
N VAL A 12 -49.03 27.65 9.00
CA VAL A 12 -48.04 26.58 8.81
C VAL A 12 -46.67 27.22 8.54
N ALA A 13 -45.83 27.25 9.56
CA ALA A 13 -44.44 27.67 9.39
C ALA A 13 -43.67 26.54 8.69
N ALA A 14 -43.33 26.73 7.40
CA ALA A 14 -42.47 25.82 6.65
C ALA A 14 -41.02 26.02 7.11
N THR A 15 -40.52 25.14 7.98
CA THR A 15 -39.11 25.08 8.33
C THR A 15 -38.33 24.37 7.21
N SER A 16 -37.64 25.15 6.37
CA SER A 16 -36.74 24.65 5.35
C SER A 16 -35.49 24.07 6.03
N ILE A 17 -35.38 22.77 6.08
CA ILE A 17 -34.16 22.05 6.54
C ILE A 17 -33.14 22.13 5.40
N ILE A 18 -32.15 23.00 5.54
CA ILE A 18 -30.98 23.05 4.62
C ILE A 18 -30.09 21.86 4.99
N SER A 19 -30.18 20.80 4.20
CA SER A 19 -29.26 19.65 4.31
C SER A 19 -27.90 20.08 3.76
N LEU A 20 -26.92 20.35 4.63
CA LEU A 20 -25.52 20.48 4.24
C LEU A 20 -24.99 19.08 3.86
N SER A 21 -24.89 18.82 2.57
CA SER A 21 -24.18 17.66 2.05
C SER A 21 -22.68 17.87 2.25
N LEU A 22 -22.10 17.24 3.27
CA LEU A 22 -20.65 17.15 3.42
C LEU A 22 -20.13 16.23 2.31
N SER A 23 -19.57 16.80 1.25
CA SER A 23 -18.85 16.08 0.23
C SER A 23 -17.59 15.47 0.86
N GLN A 24 -17.57 14.15 1.04
CA GLN A 24 -16.37 13.43 1.48
C GLN A 24 -15.36 13.46 0.33
N VAL A 25 -14.26 14.17 0.52
CA VAL A 25 -13.11 14.11 -0.39
C VAL A 25 -12.44 12.77 -0.16
N SER A 26 -12.64 11.84 -1.09
CA SER A 26 -11.90 10.58 -1.10
C SER A 26 -10.47 10.87 -1.60
N ILE A 27 -9.51 10.85 -0.70
CA ILE A 27 -8.10 10.93 -1.08
C ILE A 27 -7.69 9.55 -1.58
N ALA A 28 -7.39 9.45 -2.87
CA ALA A 28 -6.90 8.20 -3.47
C ALA A 28 -5.56 7.80 -2.82
N VAL A 29 -5.44 6.53 -2.43
CA VAL A 29 -4.18 5.99 -1.91
C VAL A 29 -3.17 5.93 -3.05
N PRO A 30 -1.94 6.46 -2.89
CA PRO A 30 -0.92 6.41 -3.94
C PRO A 30 -0.61 4.96 -4.34
N LYS A 31 -0.36 4.72 -5.64
CA LYS A 31 0.05 3.40 -6.15
C LYS A 31 1.44 2.97 -5.68
N GLY A 32 2.23 3.91 -5.18
CA GLY A 32 3.57 3.64 -4.69
C GLY A 32 4.02 4.67 -3.67
N PHE A 33 5.15 4.38 -3.05
CA PHE A 33 5.75 5.24 -2.02
C PHE A 33 7.27 5.05 -1.98
N LYS A 34 7.93 5.96 -1.27
CA LYS A 34 9.32 5.80 -0.82
C LYS A 34 9.41 5.92 0.70
N THR A 35 10.42 5.31 1.30
CA THR A 35 10.71 5.51 2.73
C THR A 35 11.35 6.89 2.96
N PRO A 36 11.30 7.45 4.19
CA PRO A 36 11.87 8.77 4.48
C PRO A 36 13.38 8.87 4.19
N SER A 37 14.10 7.76 4.30
CA SER A 37 15.54 7.70 3.95
C SER A 37 15.83 7.80 2.47
N GLY A 38 14.79 7.68 1.60
CA GLY A 38 14.97 7.59 0.15
C GLY A 38 15.71 6.32 -0.32
N ASN A 39 15.85 5.31 0.54
CA ASN A 39 16.58 4.09 0.20
C ASN A 39 15.69 2.95 -0.29
N ILE A 40 14.38 2.98 0.01
CA ILE A 40 13.42 1.96 -0.43
C ILE A 40 12.29 2.65 -1.19
N PHE A 41 11.94 2.10 -2.35
CA PHE A 41 10.88 2.54 -3.24
C PHE A 41 9.98 1.37 -3.54
N CYS A 42 8.66 1.55 -3.41
CA CYS A 42 7.67 0.54 -3.72
C CYS A 42 6.67 1.03 -4.74
N GLU A 43 6.14 0.11 -5.53
CA GLU A 43 5.09 0.37 -6.52
C GLU A 43 4.16 -0.84 -6.64
N LEU A 44 2.85 -0.56 -6.65
CA LEU A 44 1.82 -1.53 -6.95
C LEU A 44 1.76 -1.75 -8.46
N ILE A 45 1.97 -2.98 -8.88
CA ILE A 45 1.77 -3.44 -10.25
C ILE A 45 0.38 -4.08 -10.29
N GLU A 46 -0.56 -3.40 -10.94
CA GLU A 46 -1.94 -3.88 -11.04
C GLU A 46 -2.06 -4.99 -12.08
N GLY A 47 -2.64 -6.11 -11.67
CA GLY A 47 -3.07 -7.19 -12.55
C GLY A 47 -4.53 -7.01 -12.99
N SER A 48 -5.16 -8.09 -13.45
CA SER A 48 -6.57 -8.09 -13.83
C SER A 48 -7.52 -7.99 -12.64
N ASP A 49 -7.06 -8.39 -11.46
CA ASP A 49 -7.79 -8.33 -10.17
C ASP A 49 -6.81 -8.25 -8.99
N ALA A 50 -7.33 -8.10 -7.78
CA ALA A 50 -6.52 -7.94 -6.58
C ALA A 50 -5.60 -9.15 -6.27
N ASN A 51 -5.95 -10.36 -6.73
CA ASN A 51 -5.16 -11.57 -6.50
C ASN A 51 -3.97 -11.67 -7.46
N THR A 52 -4.09 -11.04 -8.62
CA THR A 52 -3.04 -10.96 -9.65
C THR A 52 -2.17 -9.72 -9.54
N ASN A 53 -2.49 -8.81 -8.61
CA ASN A 53 -1.62 -7.70 -8.27
C ASN A 53 -0.28 -8.18 -7.73
N SER A 54 0.74 -7.37 -7.92
CA SER A 54 2.07 -7.55 -7.33
C SER A 54 2.58 -6.25 -6.73
N LEU A 55 3.36 -6.35 -5.66
CA LEU A 55 4.05 -5.21 -5.08
C LEU A 55 5.54 -5.36 -5.35
N ARG A 56 6.11 -4.45 -6.13
CA ARG A 56 7.55 -4.37 -6.36
C ARG A 56 8.17 -3.35 -5.41
N CYS A 57 9.15 -3.80 -4.62
CA CYS A 57 9.90 -2.93 -3.72
C CYS A 57 11.39 -3.07 -3.96
N GLU A 58 12.06 -1.96 -4.24
CA GLU A 58 13.48 -1.87 -4.51
C GLU A 58 14.23 -1.18 -3.37
N ILE A 59 15.46 -1.61 -3.13
CA ILE A 59 16.38 -0.98 -2.19
C ILE A 59 17.64 -0.50 -2.92
N ALA A 60 17.93 0.80 -2.82
CA ALA A 60 19.07 1.41 -3.52
C ALA A 60 20.43 0.84 -3.09
N SER A 61 20.56 0.45 -1.82
CA SER A 61 21.79 -0.16 -1.26
C SER A 61 21.98 -1.64 -1.61
N SER A 62 21.04 -2.27 -2.33
CA SER A 62 20.90 -3.72 -2.53
C SER A 62 20.64 -4.49 -1.23
N LEU A 63 20.14 -5.72 -1.35
CA LEU A 63 19.90 -6.62 -0.22
C LEU A 63 21.20 -7.07 0.42
N LYS A 64 21.25 -7.12 1.75
CA LYS A 64 22.39 -7.60 2.54
C LYS A 64 21.96 -8.63 3.58
N PRO A 65 22.61 -9.81 3.67
CA PRO A 65 23.62 -10.30 2.72
C PRO A 65 23.04 -10.40 1.31
N LYS A 66 23.92 -10.34 0.30
CA LYS A 66 23.47 -10.52 -1.10
C LYS A 66 22.86 -11.92 -1.24
N PRO A 67 21.61 -12.05 -1.74
CA PRO A 67 21.01 -13.37 -1.92
C PRO A 67 21.79 -14.20 -2.93
N PRO A 68 21.81 -15.53 -2.76
CA PRO A 68 22.42 -16.43 -3.75
C PRO A 68 21.71 -16.26 -5.10
N GLN A 69 22.42 -16.45 -6.19
CA GLN A 69 21.81 -16.48 -7.52
C GLN A 69 20.75 -17.58 -7.60
N PRO A 70 19.69 -17.38 -8.40
CA PRO A 70 18.65 -18.38 -8.58
C PRO A 70 19.23 -19.66 -9.18
N TYR A 71 18.70 -20.83 -8.77
CA TYR A 71 19.09 -22.13 -9.29
C TYR A 71 17.82 -22.96 -9.59
N PRO A 72 17.71 -23.61 -10.77
CA PRO A 72 18.62 -23.53 -11.91
C PRO A 72 18.55 -22.18 -12.65
N GLY A 73 19.67 -21.74 -13.21
CA GLY A 73 19.79 -20.48 -13.92
C GLY A 73 20.51 -19.41 -13.11
N TYR A 74 20.61 -18.21 -13.68
CA TYR A 74 21.15 -17.04 -13.01
C TYR A 74 20.49 -15.76 -13.55
N CYS A 75 20.56 -14.67 -12.79
CA CYS A 75 20.08 -13.36 -13.24
C CYS A 75 21.17 -12.64 -14.03
N GLU A 76 20.90 -12.32 -15.28
CA GLU A 76 21.80 -11.55 -16.17
C GLU A 76 21.76 -10.04 -15.92
N PHE A 77 20.79 -9.57 -15.12
CA PHE A 77 20.57 -8.17 -14.76
C PHE A 77 20.94 -7.89 -13.30
N ASP A 78 20.42 -6.80 -12.74
CA ASP A 78 20.61 -6.44 -11.35
C ASP A 78 19.88 -7.42 -10.42
N TRP A 79 20.65 -8.28 -9.74
CA TRP A 79 20.17 -9.25 -8.79
C TRP A 79 20.27 -8.74 -7.35
N GLY A 80 19.19 -8.98 -6.60
CA GLY A 80 19.16 -8.62 -5.17
C GLY A 80 18.86 -7.15 -4.91
N ARG A 81 18.13 -6.51 -5.83
CA ARG A 81 17.70 -5.11 -5.68
C ARG A 81 16.43 -4.95 -4.87
N GLY A 82 15.83 -6.04 -4.37
CA GLY A 82 14.62 -6.02 -3.58
C GLY A 82 13.73 -7.22 -3.84
N PHE A 83 12.42 -7.02 -3.71
CA PHE A 83 11.41 -8.06 -3.81
C PHE A 83 10.27 -7.70 -4.76
N LEU A 84 9.80 -8.70 -5.50
CA LEU A 84 8.47 -8.76 -6.06
C LEU A 84 7.61 -9.62 -5.14
N LEU A 85 6.54 -9.06 -4.58
CA LEU A 85 5.58 -9.77 -3.73
C LEU A 85 4.28 -9.96 -4.49
N PRO A 86 3.95 -11.17 -4.95
CA PRO A 86 2.67 -11.46 -5.56
C PRO A 86 1.52 -11.40 -4.54
N GLY A 87 0.29 -11.20 -5.00
CA GLY A 87 -0.89 -11.02 -4.14
C GLY A 87 -1.16 -12.16 -3.17
N GLN A 88 -0.77 -13.40 -3.51
CA GLN A 88 -1.10 -14.59 -2.73
C GLN A 88 0.07 -15.53 -2.43
N SER A 89 1.24 -15.32 -3.03
CA SER A 89 2.38 -16.22 -2.90
C SER A 89 3.59 -15.56 -2.21
N LYS A 90 4.67 -16.34 -2.06
CA LYS A 90 5.91 -15.87 -1.44
C LYS A 90 6.60 -14.81 -2.27
N PRO A 91 7.34 -13.90 -1.64
CA PRO A 91 8.13 -12.90 -2.36
C PRO A 91 9.28 -13.56 -3.14
N GLU A 92 9.59 -12.95 -4.27
CA GLU A 92 10.68 -13.33 -5.15
C GLU A 92 11.76 -12.24 -5.10
N ILE A 93 13.03 -12.64 -5.16
CA ILE A 93 14.13 -11.69 -5.28
C ILE A 93 14.10 -11.07 -6.68
N LEU A 94 14.25 -9.77 -6.76
CA LEU A 94 14.24 -9.06 -8.03
C LEU A 94 15.48 -9.35 -8.89
N CYS A 95 15.22 -9.66 -10.16
CA CYS A 95 16.16 -9.68 -11.26
C CYS A 95 15.67 -8.65 -12.29
N ILE A 96 16.24 -7.46 -12.31
CA ILE A 96 15.67 -6.30 -13.01
C ILE A 96 16.71 -5.53 -13.83
N SER A 97 16.25 -4.99 -14.97
CA SER A 97 17.02 -4.08 -15.84
C SER A 97 16.49 -2.64 -15.82
N ASP A 98 15.39 -2.39 -15.10
CA ASP A 98 14.74 -1.10 -14.92
C ASP A 98 14.54 -0.78 -13.43
N THR A 99 13.94 0.35 -13.08
CA THR A 99 13.72 0.74 -11.69
C THR A 99 12.38 1.43 -11.46
N VAL A 100 11.79 1.18 -10.29
CA VAL A 100 10.63 1.94 -9.78
C VAL A 100 11.07 3.10 -8.87
N ALA A 101 12.36 3.34 -8.70
CA ALA A 101 12.87 4.46 -7.93
C ALA A 101 12.50 5.78 -8.60
N ASP A 102 11.66 6.56 -7.91
CA ASP A 102 11.27 7.90 -8.31
C ASP A 102 11.33 8.82 -7.09
N PRO A 103 12.16 9.87 -7.13
CA PRO A 103 12.29 10.82 -6.03
C PRO A 103 11.01 11.61 -5.74
N ASN A 104 10.05 11.63 -6.67
CA ASN A 104 8.77 12.33 -6.49
C ASN A 104 7.68 11.46 -5.84
N LYS A 105 7.93 10.17 -5.61
CA LYS A 105 6.97 9.31 -4.88
C LYS A 105 6.64 9.89 -3.50
N SER A 106 5.39 9.71 -3.09
CA SER A 106 4.93 10.04 -1.73
C SER A 106 5.77 9.36 -0.68
N ILE A 107 6.05 10.05 0.42
CA ILE A 107 6.83 9.50 1.54
C ILE A 107 5.89 8.71 2.46
N LEU A 108 6.20 7.44 2.70
CA LEU A 108 5.62 6.66 3.78
C LEU A 108 6.45 6.90 5.04
N GLY A 109 5.99 7.80 5.91
CA GLY A 109 6.68 8.19 7.14
C GLY A 109 6.94 7.01 8.09
N TYR A 110 7.94 7.13 8.94
CA TYR A 110 8.21 6.11 9.96
C TYR A 110 7.03 5.96 10.92
N GLY A 111 6.63 4.74 11.21
CA GLY A 111 5.44 4.38 11.98
C GLY A 111 4.16 4.36 11.16
N GLN A 112 4.18 4.83 9.91
CA GLN A 112 3.01 4.84 9.06
C GLN A 112 2.80 3.51 8.31
N THR A 113 1.56 3.26 7.97
CA THR A 113 1.12 2.09 7.20
C THR A 113 0.54 2.54 5.87
N TRP A 114 0.97 1.90 4.78
CA TRP A 114 0.38 1.98 3.46
C TRP A 114 -0.42 0.69 3.19
N LYS A 115 -1.64 0.83 2.63
CA LYS A 115 -2.48 -0.29 2.23
C LYS A 115 -3.07 0.00 0.86
N ASN A 116 -2.81 -0.85 -0.10
CA ASN A 116 -3.40 -0.78 -1.44
C ASN A 116 -3.28 -2.14 -2.15
N GLY A 117 -4.23 -2.45 -3.03
CA GLY A 117 -4.18 -3.60 -3.93
C GLY A 117 -4.01 -4.98 -3.29
N GLY A 118 -4.40 -5.15 -2.02
CA GLY A 118 -4.22 -6.39 -1.27
C GLY A 118 -2.92 -6.47 -0.45
N PHE A 119 -2.12 -5.40 -0.46
CA PHE A 119 -0.85 -5.33 0.28
C PHE A 119 -0.94 -4.38 1.47
N LYS A 120 -0.13 -4.67 2.47
CA LYS A 120 0.10 -3.81 3.64
C LYS A 120 1.59 -3.63 3.86
N CYS A 121 2.06 -2.38 3.89
CA CYS A 121 3.44 -2.06 4.22
C CYS A 121 3.52 -1.16 5.45
N ILE A 122 4.48 -1.42 6.32
CA ILE A 122 4.78 -0.62 7.52
C ILE A 122 6.21 -0.11 7.41
N SER A 123 6.38 1.21 7.40
CA SER A 123 7.68 1.86 7.40
C SER A 123 8.15 2.08 8.84
N GLN A 124 9.36 1.64 9.15
CA GLN A 124 10.00 1.84 10.45
C GLN A 124 11.44 2.32 10.27
N LYS A 125 12.03 2.93 11.29
CA LYS A 125 13.45 3.31 11.27
C LYS A 125 14.38 2.11 11.05
N THR A 126 13.94 0.91 11.47
CA THR A 126 14.67 -0.35 11.34
C THR A 126 14.55 -0.98 9.96
N GLY A 127 13.59 -0.56 9.12
CA GLY A 127 13.33 -1.10 7.79
C GLY A 127 11.87 -1.07 7.37
N LEU A 128 11.59 -1.69 6.25
CA LEU A 128 10.24 -1.82 5.68
C LEU A 128 9.75 -3.26 5.80
N THR A 129 8.54 -3.43 6.30
CA THR A 129 7.81 -4.71 6.30
C THR A 129 6.63 -4.61 5.35
N CYS A 130 6.51 -5.51 4.38
CA CYS A 130 5.36 -5.63 3.50
C CYS A 130 4.80 -7.05 3.52
N THR A 131 3.47 -7.17 3.53
CA THR A 131 2.74 -8.45 3.47
C THR A 131 1.60 -8.36 2.47
N ASN A 132 1.24 -9.49 1.87
CA ASN A 132 0.06 -9.68 1.04
C ASN A 132 -1.16 -10.10 1.89
N SER A 133 -2.28 -10.42 1.23
CA SER A 133 -3.53 -10.84 1.87
C SER A 133 -3.40 -12.13 2.71
N ASN A 134 -2.43 -12.99 2.39
CA ASN A 134 -2.15 -14.24 3.12
C ASN A 134 -1.15 -14.05 4.28
N ASN A 135 -0.80 -12.81 4.62
CA ASN A 135 0.23 -12.45 5.60
C ASN A 135 1.63 -12.98 5.26
N ILE A 136 1.85 -13.35 4.00
CA ILE A 136 3.15 -13.70 3.45
C ILE A 136 3.81 -12.43 2.95
N GLY A 137 5.12 -12.28 3.13
CA GLY A 137 5.79 -11.07 2.71
C GLY A 137 7.26 -11.04 3.01
N PHE A 138 7.80 -9.85 3.21
CA PHE A 138 9.20 -9.64 3.49
C PHE A 138 9.43 -8.49 4.47
N PHE A 139 10.58 -8.52 5.08
CA PHE A 139 11.23 -7.38 5.72
C PHE A 139 12.52 -7.06 4.97
N MET A 140 12.83 -5.78 4.75
CA MET A 140 14.12 -5.36 4.23
C MET A 140 14.61 -4.05 4.84
N SER A 141 15.93 -3.97 5.01
CA SER A 141 16.66 -2.80 5.49
C SER A 141 18.03 -2.74 4.81
N ARG A 142 18.85 -1.73 5.14
CA ARG A 142 20.25 -1.64 4.67
C ARG A 142 21.13 -2.77 5.14
N GLU A 143 20.76 -3.42 6.25
CA GLU A 143 21.60 -4.39 6.95
C GLU A 143 21.14 -5.83 6.76
N LYS A 144 19.83 -6.05 6.61
CA LYS A 144 19.25 -7.38 6.55
C LYS A 144 17.92 -7.41 5.83
N TRP A 145 17.58 -8.60 5.39
CA TRP A 145 16.27 -8.94 4.86
C TRP A 145 15.82 -10.32 5.35
N ARG A 146 14.54 -10.58 5.24
CA ARG A 146 13.95 -11.90 5.50
C ARG A 146 12.60 -12.04 4.82
N VAL A 147 12.24 -13.25 4.47
CA VAL A 147 10.88 -13.62 4.03
C VAL A 147 10.03 -13.92 5.26
N LEU A 148 8.74 -13.59 5.20
CA LEU A 148 7.79 -13.69 6.30
C LEU A 148 6.62 -14.59 5.91
N GLY A 149 6.01 -15.27 6.91
CA GLY A 149 4.76 -16.03 6.72
C GLY A 149 4.91 -17.34 5.97
N ILE A 150 6.15 -17.83 5.73
CA ILE A 150 6.38 -19.19 5.23
C ILE A 150 6.47 -20.11 6.45
N ALA A 151 5.56 -21.11 6.54
CA ALA A 151 5.74 -22.19 7.48
C ALA A 151 7.05 -22.92 7.12
N VAL A 152 7.97 -23.02 8.06
CA VAL A 152 9.14 -23.89 7.90
C VAL A 152 8.59 -25.31 8.02
N GLU A 153 8.50 -26.03 6.90
CA GLU A 153 8.29 -27.46 6.96
C GLU A 153 9.50 -28.08 7.66
N THR A 154 9.25 -28.56 8.89
CA THR A 154 10.22 -29.30 9.71
C THR A 154 10.23 -30.77 9.32
#